data_8d7e426b8c5326ca58e2fe39d4850955
#
_entry.id   8d7e426b8c5326ca58e2fe39d4850955
#
_cell.length_a   1.000
_cell.length_b   1.000
_cell.length_c   1.000
_cell.angle_alpha   90.00
_cell.angle_beta   90.00
_cell.angle_gamma   90.00
#
_symmetry.space_group_name_H-M   'P 1'
#
loop_
_entity.id
_entity.type
_entity.pdbx_description
1 polymer ?
#
loop_
_entity_poly.entity_id
_entity_poly.type
_entity_poly.pdbx_seq_one_letter_code
_entity_poly.pdbx_strand_id
1 'polypeptide(L)'
;MVYDHINTIFVQVTKTASTSIHNLLADERQLTLPMTHLRYSKCVADEAINGLDVSNYYSFSVVRNPYDRYISSYFFMKQIYNWDRGFDENLDELLNKPQNWWDNTFILLRPQWWFVCNHDTYAVEVDEIYKYETINTDWATIVDKINLANPEANIPTTLPTLNTTLNRDEWESYYTGSLGQERAAKVEQLYDKDFELFNYTKLTF
;
A
#
# COMPACT_ATOMS: atom_id res chain seq x y z
N MET A 1 6.42 8.58 -2.33
CA MET A 1 6.59 10.05 -2.17
C MET A 1 7.90 10.30 -1.45
N VAL A 2 8.63 11.32 -1.85
CA VAL A 2 9.89 11.73 -1.21
C VAL A 2 9.60 12.86 -0.23
N TYR A 3 10.16 12.76 0.97
CA TYR A 3 10.08 13.73 2.06
C TYR A 3 11.49 14.25 2.32
N ASP A 4 11.91 15.20 1.50
CA ASP A 4 13.27 15.74 1.45
C ASP A 4 13.71 16.32 2.80
N HIS A 5 12.81 17.05 3.46
CA HIS A 5 13.08 17.69 4.76
C HIS A 5 13.40 16.69 5.90
N ILE A 6 13.15 15.39 5.70
CA ILE A 6 13.45 14.31 6.64
C ILE A 6 14.25 13.16 6.02
N ASN A 7 14.82 13.35 4.84
CA ASN A 7 15.65 12.37 4.11
C ASN A 7 14.97 10.98 3.98
N THR A 8 13.69 10.97 3.66
CA THR A 8 12.89 9.74 3.68
C THR A 8 12.07 9.56 2.41
N ILE A 9 11.99 8.32 1.92
CA ILE A 9 11.08 7.90 0.84
C ILE A 9 10.06 6.94 1.43
N PHE A 10 8.79 7.32 1.43
CA PHE A 10 7.70 6.40 1.74
C PHE A 10 6.95 6.03 0.47
N VAL A 11 7.04 4.75 0.07
CA VAL A 11 6.28 4.22 -1.05
C VAL A 11 4.86 3.89 -0.61
N GLN A 12 3.93 4.70 -1.07
CA GLN A 12 2.53 4.66 -0.64
C GLN A 12 1.75 3.57 -1.36
N VAL A 13 1.78 2.35 -0.84
CA VAL A 13 0.84 1.30 -1.25
C VAL A 13 -0.56 1.69 -0.82
N THR A 14 -1.53 1.44 -1.68
CA THR A 14 -2.94 1.80 -1.40
C THR A 14 -3.54 0.92 -0.31
N LYS A 15 -4.34 1.52 0.59
CA LYS A 15 -5.09 0.83 1.67
C LYS A 15 -4.22 0.16 2.75
N THR A 16 -3.03 0.72 2.98
CA THR A 16 -2.05 0.27 4.00
C THR A 16 -1.68 1.38 4.99
N ALA A 17 -2.63 2.16 5.46
CA ALA A 17 -2.45 3.36 6.30
C ALA A 17 -1.68 4.50 5.62
N SER A 18 -1.56 4.51 4.29
CA SER A 18 -0.75 5.49 3.56
C SER A 18 -1.11 6.95 3.86
N THR A 19 -2.40 7.26 4.07
CA THR A 19 -2.84 8.62 4.44
C THR A 19 -2.38 9.01 5.85
N SER A 20 -2.47 8.10 6.82
CA SER A 20 -2.04 8.36 8.20
C SER A 20 -0.55 8.64 8.27
N ILE A 21 0.24 7.83 7.57
CA ILE A 21 1.69 7.97 7.50
C ILE A 21 2.06 9.25 6.74
N HIS A 22 1.44 9.50 5.58
CA HIS A 22 1.68 10.73 4.82
C HIS A 22 1.47 11.98 5.66
N ASN A 23 0.38 12.06 6.41
CA ASN A 23 0.07 13.24 7.22
C ASN A 23 1.07 13.47 8.37
N LEU A 24 1.79 12.44 8.82
CA LEU A 24 2.86 12.58 9.80
C LEU A 24 4.21 12.97 9.20
N LEU A 25 4.47 12.52 7.97
CA LEU A 25 5.76 12.74 7.31
C LEU A 25 5.79 14.01 6.47
N ALA A 26 4.63 14.50 6.01
CA ALA A 26 4.53 15.60 5.07
C ALA A 26 4.74 16.97 5.77
N ASP A 27 5.46 17.85 5.09
CA ASP A 27 5.48 19.27 5.43
C ASP A 27 4.18 19.99 4.98
N GLU A 28 4.02 21.26 5.36
CA GLU A 28 2.82 22.06 5.03
C GLU A 28 2.53 22.11 3.52
N ARG A 29 3.57 22.17 2.68
CA ARG A 29 3.43 22.18 1.23
C ARG A 29 2.93 20.83 0.72
N GLN A 30 3.48 19.74 1.19
CA GLN A 30 3.12 18.40 0.75
C GLN A 30 1.71 18.00 1.16
N LEU A 31 1.20 18.50 2.30
CA LEU A 31 -0.20 18.31 2.71
C LEU A 31 -1.23 18.94 1.76
N THR A 32 -0.82 19.92 0.96
CA THR A 32 -1.69 20.54 -0.06
C THR A 32 -1.71 19.81 -1.40
N LEU A 33 -0.80 18.85 -1.60
CA LEU A 33 -0.67 18.10 -2.84
C LEU A 33 -1.53 16.82 -2.79
N PRO A 34 -2.08 16.38 -3.93
CA PRO A 34 -2.75 15.10 -3.98
C PRO A 34 -1.76 13.97 -3.69
N MET A 35 -2.19 12.98 -2.89
CA MET A 35 -1.38 11.79 -2.66
C MET A 35 -1.11 11.06 -3.98
N THR A 36 0.14 10.69 -4.19
CA THR A 36 0.57 9.97 -5.38
C THR A 36 0.98 8.55 -5.02
N HIS A 37 0.33 7.58 -5.63
CA HIS A 37 0.68 6.16 -5.47
C HIS A 37 1.66 5.75 -6.57
N LEU A 38 2.89 6.23 -6.47
CA LEU A 38 3.96 5.92 -7.42
C LEU A 38 4.78 4.72 -6.93
N ARG A 39 5.31 3.95 -7.87
CA ARG A 39 6.30 2.92 -7.55
C ARG A 39 7.64 3.56 -7.15
N TYR A 40 8.47 2.83 -6.39
CA TYR A 40 9.76 3.31 -5.90
C TYR A 40 10.66 3.89 -7.00
N SER A 41 10.91 3.10 -8.05
CA SER A 41 11.76 3.54 -9.17
C SER A 41 11.26 4.83 -9.84
N LYS A 42 9.95 5.06 -9.88
CA LYS A 42 9.38 6.30 -10.41
C LYS A 42 9.60 7.48 -9.46
N CYS A 43 9.47 7.28 -8.14
CA CYS A 43 9.78 8.31 -7.14
C CYS A 43 11.24 8.77 -7.29
N VAL A 44 12.18 7.83 -7.34
CA VAL A 44 13.61 8.14 -7.48
C VAL A 44 13.93 8.84 -8.81
N ALA A 45 13.35 8.37 -9.92
CA ALA A 45 13.58 8.95 -11.24
C ALA A 45 13.05 10.38 -11.35
N ASP A 46 11.89 10.68 -10.77
CA ASP A 46 11.30 12.01 -10.79
C ASP A 46 12.16 13.01 -10.00
N GLU A 47 12.71 12.62 -8.85
CA GLU A 47 13.58 13.48 -8.07
C GLU A 47 14.95 13.69 -8.74
N ALA A 48 15.49 12.68 -9.39
CA ALA A 48 16.72 12.82 -10.19
C ALA A 48 16.55 13.83 -11.34
N ILE A 49 15.39 13.86 -12.00
CA ILE A 49 15.07 14.85 -13.02
C ILE A 49 15.01 16.27 -12.41
N ASN A 50 14.54 16.39 -11.17
CA ASN A 50 14.49 17.66 -10.43
C ASN A 50 15.84 18.06 -9.81
N GLY A 51 16.89 17.25 -9.99
CA GLY A 51 18.24 17.51 -9.48
C GLY A 51 18.43 17.16 -8.00
N LEU A 52 17.50 16.40 -7.39
CA LEU A 52 17.62 15.96 -6.01
C LEU A 52 18.26 14.57 -5.97
N ASP A 53 19.37 14.42 -5.23
CA ASP A 53 20.01 13.14 -4.94
C ASP A 53 19.38 12.49 -3.70
N VAL A 54 18.63 11.42 -3.93
CA VAL A 54 17.94 10.66 -2.88
C VAL A 54 18.62 9.32 -2.56
N SER A 55 19.84 9.10 -3.03
CA SER A 55 20.57 7.83 -2.89
C SER A 55 20.84 7.40 -1.45
N ASN A 56 20.87 8.35 -0.52
CA ASN A 56 21.11 8.12 0.90
C ASN A 56 19.86 8.27 1.77
N TYR A 57 18.67 8.39 1.15
CA TYR A 57 17.44 8.51 1.91
C TYR A 57 16.99 7.14 2.41
N TYR A 58 16.52 7.11 3.66
CA TYR A 58 15.85 5.93 4.18
C TYR A 58 14.53 5.70 3.42
N SER A 59 14.33 4.49 2.92
CA SER A 59 13.16 4.15 2.13
C SER A 59 12.37 3.00 2.74
N PHE A 60 11.05 3.15 2.83
CA PHE A 60 10.20 2.10 3.36
C PHE A 60 8.82 2.08 2.72
N SER A 61 8.11 0.98 2.96
CA SER A 61 6.71 0.83 2.59
C SER A 61 5.96 0.00 3.63
N VAL A 62 4.62 0.04 3.53
CA VAL A 62 3.73 -0.79 4.34
C VAL A 62 2.88 -1.63 3.39
N VAL A 63 2.84 -2.93 3.63
CA VAL A 63 1.98 -3.89 2.93
C VAL A 63 0.90 -4.43 3.88
N ARG A 64 -0.14 -5.02 3.33
CA ARG A 64 -1.29 -5.54 4.09
C ARG A 64 -1.66 -6.91 3.57
N ASN A 65 -2.26 -7.75 4.42
CA ASN A 65 -2.82 -9.04 4.02
C ASN A 65 -3.66 -8.86 2.74
N PRO A 66 -3.35 -9.57 1.62
CA PRO A 66 -4.02 -9.35 0.34
C PRO A 66 -5.53 -9.52 0.39
N TYR A 67 -6.05 -10.43 1.21
CA TYR A 67 -7.49 -10.62 1.40
C TYR A 67 -8.14 -9.38 2.01
N ASP A 68 -7.61 -8.90 3.12
CA ASP A 68 -8.11 -7.72 3.83
C ASP A 68 -7.92 -6.45 3.00
N ARG A 69 -6.80 -6.34 2.31
CA ARG A 69 -6.53 -5.21 1.42
C ARG A 69 -7.53 -5.15 0.26
N TYR A 70 -7.85 -6.29 -0.38
CA TYR A 70 -8.87 -6.33 -1.43
C TYR A 70 -10.22 -5.84 -0.92
N ILE A 71 -10.69 -6.37 0.22
CA ILE A 71 -11.94 -5.93 0.87
C ILE A 71 -11.90 -4.41 1.12
N SER A 72 -10.82 -3.92 1.73
CA SER A 72 -10.66 -2.49 2.02
C SER A 72 -10.69 -1.62 0.77
N SER A 73 -10.09 -2.08 -0.32
CA SER A 73 -10.09 -1.38 -1.61
C SER A 73 -11.47 -1.37 -2.26
N TYR A 74 -12.14 -2.51 -2.29
CA TYR A 74 -13.48 -2.65 -2.86
C TYR A 74 -14.50 -1.73 -2.18
N PHE A 75 -14.59 -1.78 -0.85
CA PHE A 75 -15.53 -0.92 -0.10
C PHE A 75 -15.17 0.56 -0.18
N PHE A 76 -13.89 0.90 -0.23
CA PHE A 76 -13.47 2.27 -0.46
C PHE A 76 -13.89 2.78 -1.84
N MET A 77 -13.75 1.96 -2.89
CA MET A 77 -14.22 2.31 -4.23
C MET A 77 -15.73 2.53 -4.26
N LYS A 78 -16.51 1.69 -3.59
CA LYS A 78 -17.96 1.89 -3.44
C LYS A 78 -18.29 3.22 -2.75
N GLN A 79 -17.57 3.54 -1.70
CA GLN A 79 -17.82 4.74 -0.87
C GLN A 79 -17.46 6.04 -1.61
N ILE A 80 -16.35 6.08 -2.34
CA ILE A 80 -15.79 7.32 -2.90
C ILE A 80 -16.18 7.52 -4.38
N TYR A 81 -16.25 6.44 -5.15
CA TYR A 81 -16.50 6.52 -6.60
C TYR A 81 -17.90 6.06 -7.00
N ASN A 82 -18.81 5.79 -6.04
CA ASN A 82 -20.12 5.21 -6.30
C ASN A 82 -20.05 3.95 -7.18
N TRP A 83 -19.02 3.12 -6.92
CA TRP A 83 -18.76 1.91 -7.68
C TRP A 83 -19.92 0.92 -7.47
N ASP A 84 -20.69 0.68 -8.50
CA ASP A 84 -21.96 -0.08 -8.44
C ASP A 84 -21.78 -1.58 -8.66
N ARG A 85 -20.60 -2.05 -9.07
CA ARG A 85 -20.32 -3.46 -9.31
C ARG A 85 -20.39 -4.30 -8.04
N GLY A 86 -20.90 -5.52 -8.20
CA GLY A 86 -20.89 -6.53 -7.15
C GLY A 86 -19.47 -6.99 -6.79
N PHE A 87 -19.32 -7.56 -5.60
CA PHE A 87 -18.03 -8.03 -5.11
C PHE A 87 -17.40 -9.10 -6.03
N ASP A 88 -18.20 -10.12 -6.38
CA ASP A 88 -17.76 -11.23 -7.23
C ASP A 88 -17.55 -10.79 -8.68
N GLU A 89 -18.39 -9.91 -9.20
CA GLU A 89 -18.23 -9.30 -10.51
C GLU A 89 -16.92 -8.52 -10.65
N ASN A 90 -16.56 -7.79 -9.60
CA ASN A 90 -15.28 -7.05 -9.57
C ASN A 90 -14.08 -7.99 -9.60
N LEU A 91 -14.10 -9.09 -8.82
CA LEU A 91 -13.05 -10.12 -8.86
C LEU A 91 -12.92 -10.74 -10.25
N ASP A 92 -14.04 -11.10 -10.86
CA ASP A 92 -14.07 -11.71 -12.19
C ASP A 92 -13.54 -10.76 -13.28
N GLU A 93 -13.87 -9.48 -13.19
CA GLU A 93 -13.36 -8.48 -14.12
C GLU A 93 -11.85 -8.34 -14.02
N LEU A 94 -11.30 -8.29 -12.81
CA LEU A 94 -9.84 -8.17 -12.61
C LEU A 94 -9.10 -9.40 -13.15
N LEU A 95 -9.65 -10.60 -12.96
CA LEU A 95 -9.06 -11.82 -13.49
C LEU A 95 -9.12 -11.89 -15.01
N ASN A 96 -10.22 -11.43 -15.61
CA ASN A 96 -10.44 -11.51 -17.06
C ASN A 96 -9.83 -10.34 -17.85
N LYS A 97 -9.48 -9.25 -17.18
CA LYS A 97 -8.92 -8.03 -17.80
C LYS A 97 -7.67 -7.55 -17.06
N PRO A 98 -6.59 -8.33 -17.02
CA PRO A 98 -5.37 -7.94 -16.31
C PRO A 98 -4.73 -6.65 -16.86
N GLN A 99 -5.01 -6.27 -18.12
CA GLN A 99 -4.60 -4.97 -18.67
C GLN A 99 -5.17 -3.77 -17.90
N ASN A 100 -6.28 -3.93 -17.18
CA ASN A 100 -6.87 -2.88 -16.36
C ASN A 100 -5.97 -2.49 -15.16
N TRP A 101 -5.00 -3.35 -14.79
CA TRP A 101 -4.03 -3.02 -13.76
C TRP A 101 -3.25 -1.73 -14.05
N TRP A 102 -3.13 -1.36 -15.31
CA TRP A 102 -2.43 -0.16 -15.76
C TRP A 102 -3.32 1.09 -15.77
N ASP A 103 -4.63 0.92 -15.69
CA ASP A 103 -5.58 2.02 -15.58
C ASP A 103 -5.54 2.63 -14.17
N ASN A 104 -5.49 3.97 -14.09
CA ASN A 104 -5.48 4.67 -12.80
C ASN A 104 -6.75 4.43 -11.98
N THR A 105 -7.87 4.09 -12.62
CA THR A 105 -9.12 3.72 -11.95
C THR A 105 -8.93 2.50 -11.05
N PHE A 106 -8.04 1.57 -11.42
CA PHE A 106 -7.75 0.34 -10.67
C PHE A 106 -6.52 0.41 -9.77
N ILE A 107 -5.91 1.60 -9.60
CA ILE A 107 -4.70 1.74 -8.76
C ILE A 107 -4.90 1.20 -7.34
N LEU A 108 -6.11 1.31 -6.80
CA LEU A 108 -6.46 0.79 -5.47
C LEU A 108 -6.41 -0.73 -5.38
N LEU A 109 -6.56 -1.42 -6.51
CA LEU A 109 -6.60 -2.88 -6.63
C LEU A 109 -5.30 -3.47 -7.18
N ARG A 110 -4.32 -2.65 -7.57
CA ARG A 110 -3.02 -3.15 -8.07
C ARG A 110 -2.33 -4.01 -7.02
N PRO A 111 -1.60 -5.07 -7.44
CA PRO A 111 -0.74 -5.83 -6.53
C PRO A 111 0.24 -4.91 -5.80
N GLN A 112 0.57 -5.25 -4.57
CA GLN A 112 1.44 -4.43 -3.72
C GLN A 112 2.89 -4.44 -4.21
N TRP A 113 3.34 -5.61 -4.72
CA TRP A 113 4.67 -5.74 -5.29
C TRP A 113 4.92 -4.74 -6.43
N TRP A 114 3.89 -4.34 -7.16
CA TRP A 114 4.00 -3.37 -8.25
C TRP A 114 4.58 -2.03 -7.79
N PHE A 115 4.36 -1.65 -6.55
CA PHE A 115 4.81 -0.38 -6.00
C PHE A 115 6.24 -0.44 -5.47
N VAL A 116 6.66 -1.57 -4.91
CA VAL A 116 7.86 -1.70 -4.08
C VAL A 116 8.93 -2.62 -4.65
N CYS A 117 8.63 -3.32 -5.75
CA CYS A 117 9.58 -4.25 -6.36
C CYS A 117 9.98 -3.83 -7.77
N ASN A 118 11.15 -4.25 -8.18
CA ASN A 118 11.58 -4.22 -9.56
C ASN A 118 10.66 -5.13 -10.41
N HIS A 119 10.19 -4.63 -11.54
CA HIS A 119 9.19 -5.33 -12.35
C HIS A 119 9.74 -6.51 -13.15
N ASP A 120 11.06 -6.56 -13.38
CA ASP A 120 11.71 -7.63 -14.14
C ASP A 120 12.19 -8.76 -13.22
N THR A 121 12.69 -8.40 -12.02
CA THR A 121 13.34 -9.34 -11.11
C THR A 121 12.52 -9.69 -9.88
N TYR A 122 11.46 -8.93 -9.58
CA TYR A 122 10.67 -8.97 -8.34
C TYR A 122 11.49 -8.67 -7.07
N ALA A 123 12.72 -8.21 -7.18
CA ALA A 123 13.50 -7.77 -6.03
C ALA A 123 12.86 -6.55 -5.37
N VAL A 124 12.75 -6.55 -4.04
CA VAL A 124 12.30 -5.38 -3.28
C VAL A 124 13.30 -4.25 -3.45
N GLU A 125 12.82 -3.05 -3.78
CA GLU A 125 13.63 -1.87 -4.08
C GLU A 125 13.73 -0.87 -2.91
N VAL A 126 12.87 -1.02 -1.88
CA VAL A 126 12.94 -0.19 -0.67
C VAL A 126 13.79 -0.88 0.40
N ASP A 127 14.35 -0.10 1.35
CA ASP A 127 15.18 -0.65 2.42
C ASP A 127 14.38 -1.58 3.34
N GLU A 128 13.11 -1.24 3.61
CA GLU A 128 12.26 -2.02 4.52
C GLU A 128 10.79 -2.08 4.12
N ILE A 129 10.20 -3.24 4.40
CA ILE A 129 8.75 -3.50 4.29
C ILE A 129 8.19 -3.81 5.66
N TYR A 130 7.17 -3.07 6.06
CA TYR A 130 6.39 -3.29 7.28
C TYR A 130 5.00 -3.84 6.95
N LYS A 131 4.38 -4.52 7.91
CA LYS A 131 3.01 -5.04 7.76
C LYS A 131 2.00 -4.09 8.42
N TYR A 132 0.89 -3.85 7.74
CA TYR A 132 -0.23 -3.05 8.26
C TYR A 132 -0.75 -3.61 9.59
N GLU A 133 -0.74 -4.94 9.72
CA GLU A 133 -1.23 -5.66 10.88
C GLU A 133 -0.44 -5.36 12.16
N THR A 134 0.82 -4.99 12.02
CA THR A 134 1.73 -4.65 13.14
C THR A 134 2.18 -3.19 13.14
N ILE A 135 1.68 -2.37 12.22
CA ILE A 135 2.18 -1.02 11.99
C ILE A 135 2.18 -0.14 13.25
N ASN A 136 1.19 -0.29 14.13
CA ASN A 136 1.11 0.49 15.37
C ASN A 136 2.26 0.17 16.34
N THR A 137 2.73 -1.08 16.36
CA THR A 137 3.88 -1.52 17.16
C THR A 137 5.21 -1.21 16.46
N ASP A 138 5.24 -1.27 15.14
CA ASP A 138 6.43 -1.06 14.33
C ASP A 138 6.72 0.44 14.13
N TRP A 139 5.73 1.31 14.32
CA TRP A 139 5.83 2.73 14.03
C TRP A 139 6.97 3.42 14.78
N ALA A 140 7.18 3.10 16.04
CA ALA A 140 8.28 3.65 16.82
C ALA A 140 9.66 3.30 16.18
N THR A 141 9.81 2.07 15.70
CA THR A 141 11.04 1.63 15.01
C THR A 141 11.23 2.39 13.68
N ILE A 142 10.16 2.63 12.94
CA ILE A 142 10.21 3.45 11.72
C ILE A 142 10.68 4.87 12.04
N VAL A 143 10.10 5.49 13.07
CA VAL A 143 10.47 6.84 13.52
C VAL A 143 11.95 6.90 13.95
N ASP A 144 12.44 5.90 14.68
CA ASP A 144 13.86 5.84 15.08
C ASP A 144 14.80 5.83 13.85
N LYS A 145 14.42 5.11 12.79
CA LYS A 145 15.21 5.08 11.53
C LYS A 145 15.15 6.38 10.76
N ILE A 146 13.99 7.03 10.72
CA ILE A 146 13.84 8.38 10.13
C ILE A 146 14.72 9.37 10.91
N ASN A 147 14.68 9.34 12.24
CA ASN A 147 15.48 10.21 13.09
C ASN A 147 17.00 9.92 12.97
N LEU A 148 17.39 8.67 12.70
CA LEU A 148 18.77 8.33 12.40
C LEU A 148 19.23 8.95 11.07
N ALA A 149 18.38 8.95 10.06
CA ALA A 149 18.65 9.60 8.76
C ALA A 149 18.59 11.13 8.85
N ASN A 150 17.75 11.67 9.74
CA ASN A 150 17.63 13.10 10.01
C ASN A 150 17.24 13.38 11.47
N PRO A 151 18.20 13.70 12.36
CA PRO A 151 17.94 13.94 13.78
C PRO A 151 16.96 15.09 14.09
N GLU A 152 16.75 16.00 13.16
CA GLU A 152 15.84 17.15 13.31
C GLU A 152 14.38 16.83 12.88
N ALA A 153 14.10 15.61 12.42
CA ALA A 153 12.81 15.23 11.85
C ALA A 153 11.63 15.36 12.82
N ASN A 154 11.84 15.08 14.12
CA ASN A 154 10.85 15.23 15.19
C ASN A 154 9.47 14.59 14.89
N ILE A 155 9.47 13.39 14.31
CA ILE A 155 8.25 12.68 13.94
C ILE A 155 7.57 12.10 15.19
N PRO A 156 6.23 12.25 15.35
CA PRO A 156 5.50 11.64 16.45
C PRO A 156 5.62 10.11 16.46
N THR A 157 5.85 9.53 17.63
CA THR A 157 5.96 8.06 17.82
C THR A 157 4.60 7.34 17.88
N THR A 158 3.49 8.07 17.75
CA THR A 158 2.13 7.51 17.70
C THR A 158 1.54 7.73 16.33
N LEU A 159 1.10 6.66 15.69
CA LEU A 159 0.43 6.71 14.39
C LEU A 159 -1.09 6.97 14.57
N PRO A 160 -1.65 8.08 14.07
CA PRO A 160 -3.09 8.31 14.13
C PRO A 160 -3.84 7.38 13.16
N THR A 161 -5.01 6.92 13.57
CA THR A 161 -5.90 6.17 12.68
C THR A 161 -6.76 7.14 11.88
N LEU A 162 -6.50 7.21 10.56
CA LEU A 162 -7.25 8.04 9.61
C LEU A 162 -7.85 7.17 8.50
N ASN A 163 -8.92 7.66 7.88
CA ASN A 163 -9.57 7.04 6.72
C ASN A 163 -9.97 5.57 6.93
N THR A 164 -10.61 5.27 8.04
CA THR A 164 -11.21 3.95 8.27
C THR A 164 -12.28 3.67 7.21
N THR A 165 -12.20 2.54 6.54
CA THR A 165 -13.25 2.09 5.63
C THR A 165 -14.48 1.70 6.42
N LEU A 166 -15.59 2.40 6.21
CA LEU A 166 -16.84 2.19 6.91
C LEU A 166 -17.68 1.08 6.26
N ASN A 167 -18.65 0.56 7.00
CA ASN A 167 -19.68 -0.37 6.50
C ASN A 167 -19.12 -1.67 5.90
N ARG A 168 -18.07 -2.22 6.48
CA ARG A 168 -17.58 -3.56 6.17
C ARG A 168 -17.49 -4.41 7.44
N ASP A 169 -17.71 -5.69 7.29
CA ASP A 169 -17.45 -6.69 8.31
C ASP A 169 -15.95 -7.01 8.39
N GLU A 170 -15.57 -7.83 9.38
CA GLU A 170 -14.21 -8.40 9.45
C GLU A 170 -13.92 -9.19 8.17
N TRP A 171 -12.73 -9.03 7.63
CA TRP A 171 -12.40 -9.51 6.29
C TRP A 171 -12.57 -11.03 6.13
N GLU A 172 -12.34 -11.79 7.18
CA GLU A 172 -12.47 -13.24 7.19
C GLU A 172 -13.89 -13.71 6.83
N SER A 173 -14.90 -12.93 7.20
CA SER A 173 -16.31 -13.27 6.95
C SER A 173 -16.65 -13.36 5.46
N TYR A 174 -15.92 -12.65 4.60
CA TYR A 174 -16.12 -12.67 3.15
C TYR A 174 -15.62 -13.95 2.48
N TYR A 175 -14.80 -14.72 3.19
CA TYR A 175 -14.11 -15.91 2.69
C TYR A 175 -14.59 -17.20 3.36
N THR A 176 -15.82 -17.23 3.88
CA THR A 176 -16.42 -18.39 4.54
C THR A 176 -17.35 -19.17 3.59
N GLY A 177 -17.49 -20.48 3.83
CA GLY A 177 -18.33 -21.36 3.01
C GLY A 177 -17.81 -21.55 1.59
N SER A 178 -18.60 -22.20 0.72
CA SER A 178 -18.18 -22.54 -0.65
C SER A 178 -17.92 -21.29 -1.51
N LEU A 179 -18.78 -20.29 -1.42
CA LEU A 179 -18.58 -19.00 -2.12
C LEU A 179 -17.33 -18.26 -1.61
N GLY A 180 -17.09 -18.31 -0.30
CA GLY A 180 -15.90 -17.72 0.29
C GLY A 180 -14.59 -18.40 -0.18
N GLN A 181 -14.60 -19.73 -0.32
CA GLN A 181 -13.47 -20.48 -0.88
C GLN A 181 -13.19 -20.06 -2.34
N GLU A 182 -14.22 -19.88 -3.15
CA GLU A 182 -14.08 -19.40 -4.52
C GLU A 182 -13.48 -17.98 -4.56
N ARG A 183 -13.97 -17.07 -3.72
CA ARG A 183 -13.43 -15.70 -3.57
C ARG A 183 -11.97 -15.71 -3.14
N ALA A 184 -11.62 -16.54 -2.17
CA ALA A 184 -10.25 -16.67 -1.70
C ALA A 184 -9.31 -17.11 -2.83
N ALA A 185 -9.70 -18.14 -3.60
CA ALA A 185 -8.92 -18.64 -4.73
C ALA A 185 -8.71 -17.54 -5.81
N LYS A 186 -9.73 -16.71 -6.08
CA LYS A 186 -9.62 -15.58 -7.01
C LYS A 186 -8.65 -14.52 -6.50
N VAL A 187 -8.73 -14.16 -5.21
CA VAL A 187 -7.79 -13.20 -4.58
C VAL A 187 -6.37 -13.74 -4.59
N GLU A 188 -6.18 -15.03 -4.29
CA GLU A 188 -4.88 -15.69 -4.35
C GLU A 188 -4.28 -15.68 -5.76
N GLN A 189 -5.10 -15.89 -6.78
CA GLN A 189 -4.65 -15.80 -8.17
C GLN A 189 -4.25 -14.38 -8.56
N LEU A 190 -5.01 -13.37 -8.13
CA LEU A 190 -4.74 -11.95 -8.43
C LEU A 190 -3.47 -11.44 -7.76
N TYR A 191 -3.21 -11.88 -6.53
CA TYR A 191 -2.14 -11.35 -5.66
C TYR A 191 -1.11 -12.42 -5.27
N ASP A 192 -0.94 -13.47 -6.09
CA ASP A 192 -0.05 -14.60 -5.80
C ASP A 192 1.36 -14.13 -5.39
N LYS A 193 1.92 -13.16 -6.13
CA LYS A 193 3.22 -12.57 -5.79
C LYS A 193 3.23 -11.77 -4.49
N ASP A 194 2.13 -11.11 -4.11
CA ASP A 194 2.05 -10.41 -2.82
C ASP A 194 2.11 -11.41 -1.66
N PHE A 195 1.43 -12.58 -1.79
CA PHE A 195 1.52 -13.65 -0.79
C PHE A 195 2.94 -14.19 -0.65
N GLU A 196 3.60 -14.49 -1.79
CA GLU A 196 4.96 -15.03 -1.82
C GLU A 196 5.98 -14.03 -1.25
N LEU A 197 6.03 -12.82 -1.81
CA LEU A 197 7.09 -11.84 -1.53
C LEU A 197 6.98 -11.24 -0.12
N PHE A 198 5.76 -11.10 0.42
CA PHE A 198 5.55 -10.47 1.72
C PHE A 198 5.19 -11.48 2.82
N ASN A 199 5.36 -12.78 2.58
CA ASN A 199 5.15 -13.85 3.55
C ASN A 199 3.76 -13.80 4.20
N TYR A 200 2.71 -13.70 3.38
CA TYR A 200 1.34 -13.86 3.82
C TYR A 200 0.86 -15.30 3.60
N THR A 201 0.16 -15.84 4.58
CA THR A 201 -0.38 -17.20 4.50
C THR A 201 -1.69 -17.22 3.73
N LYS A 202 -1.82 -18.15 2.77
CA LYS A 202 -3.07 -18.45 2.10
C LYS A 202 -4.03 -19.18 3.02
N LEU A 203 -5.35 -18.94 2.85
CA LEU A 203 -6.38 -19.61 3.64
C LEU A 203 -6.42 -21.09 3.32
N THR A 204 -6.67 -21.90 4.34
CA THR A 204 -6.92 -23.34 4.23
C THR A 204 -8.37 -23.62 4.61
N PHE A 205 -9.09 -24.44 3.82
CA PHE A 205 -10.50 -24.74 3.98
C PHE A 205 -10.74 -26.23 4.23
#